data_5b13f9ec3786289b76fa7ec304ba6fb4
#
_entry.id   5b13f9ec3786289b76fa7ec304ba6fb4
#
_cell.length_a   1.000
_cell.length_b   1.000
_cell.length_c   1.000
_cell.angle_alpha   90.00
_cell.angle_beta   90.00
_cell.angle_gamma   90.00
#
_symmetry.space_group_name_H-M   'P 1'
#
loop_
_entity.id
_entity.type
_entity.pdbx_description
1 polymer ?
#
loop_
_entity_poly.entity_id
_entity_poly.type
_entity_poly.pdbx_seq_one_letter_code
_entity_poly.pdbx_strand_id
1 'polypeptide(L)'
;MSVKDAILSTQPTSYWPLDDATGPCHDELGLHSAVMPTQGGVTLAVIPFGPGPAQAPYFDGELGSVLTIGDDPRYSQPYKNALTVAAWVCPLTLNNTHTAGSKDQFVHYIEKAVGASTDTEWALRLYNEINPTRHSRLSFYTFNLSPPTGEDEGNGSYMEYGVSSNDQTPVEVGKWVFVVGEAEPWFPRNNTTGCILWKQDVQAQRVDADKYFTYGVHPQQGPGPITVGGMQTTGFKGSLAHIAIWNRLLSAAEIASIWTAGASDLSNTPMYHSYT
;
A
#
# COMPACT_ATOMS: atom_id res chain seq x y z
N MET A 1 23.00 -4.30 6.92
CA MET A 1 21.80 -5.17 6.81
C MET A 1 21.00 -4.65 5.65
N SER A 2 20.65 -5.51 4.68
CA SER A 2 19.80 -5.10 3.56
C SER A 2 18.35 -4.89 4.00
N VAL A 3 17.53 -4.21 3.17
CA VAL A 3 16.11 -4.07 3.43
C VAL A 3 15.41 -5.43 3.48
N LYS A 4 15.82 -6.38 2.65
CA LYS A 4 15.35 -7.78 2.68
C LYS A 4 15.60 -8.44 4.04
N ASP A 5 16.83 -8.36 4.55
CA ASP A 5 17.17 -8.94 5.86
C ASP A 5 16.39 -8.28 6.99
N ALA A 6 16.22 -6.94 6.92
CA ALA A 6 15.46 -6.20 7.91
C ALA A 6 13.99 -6.65 7.94
N ILE A 7 13.35 -6.78 6.77
CA ILE A 7 11.97 -7.28 6.68
C ILE A 7 11.87 -8.72 7.19
N LEU A 8 12.72 -9.63 6.72
CA LEU A 8 12.67 -11.04 7.12
C LEU A 8 12.91 -11.23 8.62
N SER A 9 13.76 -10.40 9.24
CA SER A 9 14.01 -10.45 10.69
C SER A 9 12.76 -10.15 11.53
N THR A 10 11.76 -9.47 10.98
CA THR A 10 10.49 -9.16 11.64
C THR A 10 9.42 -10.24 11.46
N GLN A 11 9.75 -11.35 10.80
CA GLN A 11 8.88 -12.51 10.59
C GLN A 11 7.53 -12.13 9.91
N PRO A 12 7.57 -11.63 8.67
CA PRO A 12 6.35 -11.34 7.93
C PRO A 12 5.57 -12.61 7.60
N THR A 13 4.28 -12.46 7.33
CA THR A 13 3.41 -13.53 6.81
C THR A 13 3.74 -13.85 5.36
N SER A 14 4.01 -12.81 4.57
CA SER A 14 4.48 -12.87 3.19
C SER A 14 5.35 -11.68 2.86
N TYR A 15 6.26 -11.87 1.91
CA TYR A 15 7.16 -10.82 1.47
C TYR A 15 7.53 -10.98 -0.01
N TRP A 16 7.20 -9.97 -0.80
CA TRP A 16 7.52 -9.86 -2.22
C TRP A 16 8.55 -8.75 -2.42
N PRO A 17 9.82 -9.08 -2.70
CA PRO A 17 10.85 -8.09 -3.04
C PRO A 17 10.50 -7.31 -4.30
N LEU A 18 9.84 -7.97 -5.26
CA LEU A 18 9.55 -7.51 -6.61
C LEU A 18 10.82 -7.22 -7.43
N ASP A 19 11.87 -7.97 -7.21
CA ASP A 19 13.16 -7.86 -7.90
C ASP A 19 13.38 -8.95 -8.96
N ASP A 20 12.33 -9.68 -9.30
CA ASP A 20 12.37 -10.73 -10.32
C ASP A 20 12.57 -10.14 -11.71
N ALA A 21 13.46 -10.73 -12.49
CA ALA A 21 13.70 -10.35 -13.89
C ALA A 21 12.57 -10.81 -14.82
N THR A 22 11.84 -11.85 -14.43
CA THR A 22 10.72 -12.43 -15.17
C THR A 22 9.63 -12.83 -14.17
N GLY A 23 8.34 -12.73 -14.58
CA GLY A 23 7.23 -13.14 -13.73
C GLY A 23 7.01 -14.67 -13.68
N PRO A 24 6.26 -15.13 -12.70
CA PRO A 24 5.65 -14.37 -11.61
C PRO A 24 6.68 -13.88 -10.59
N CYS A 25 6.36 -12.77 -9.89
CA CYS A 25 7.23 -12.31 -8.80
C CYS A 25 7.04 -13.20 -7.57
N HIS A 26 8.14 -13.69 -7.02
CA HIS A 26 8.08 -14.67 -5.95
C HIS A 26 7.76 -14.05 -4.58
N ASP A 27 7.11 -14.84 -3.73
CA ASP A 27 7.02 -14.62 -2.30
C ASP A 27 8.18 -15.34 -1.63
N GLU A 28 9.02 -14.64 -0.89
CA GLU A 28 10.17 -15.21 -0.16
C GLU A 28 9.76 -16.28 0.87
N LEU A 29 8.52 -16.28 1.32
CA LEU A 29 7.97 -17.26 2.25
C LEU A 29 7.15 -18.36 1.56
N GLY A 30 7.00 -18.26 0.24
CA GLY A 30 6.45 -19.31 -0.61
C GLY A 30 4.94 -19.52 -0.52
N LEU A 31 4.16 -18.53 -0.07
CA LEU A 31 2.71 -18.65 0.00
C LEU A 31 2.07 -18.44 -1.37
N HIS A 32 2.15 -17.22 -1.91
CA HIS A 32 1.56 -16.87 -3.20
C HIS A 32 2.46 -15.92 -3.97
N SER A 33 2.86 -16.31 -5.17
CA SER A 33 3.57 -15.42 -6.08
C SER A 33 2.63 -14.36 -6.64
N ALA A 34 3.16 -13.18 -6.95
CA ALA A 34 2.44 -12.13 -7.65
C ALA A 34 2.46 -12.40 -9.15
N VAL A 35 1.29 -12.63 -9.72
CA VAL A 35 1.11 -13.04 -11.12
C VAL A 35 1.07 -11.80 -12.02
N MET A 36 1.76 -11.87 -13.14
CA MET A 36 1.77 -10.80 -14.15
C MET A 36 0.39 -10.64 -14.81
N PRO A 37 0.02 -9.40 -15.22
CA PRO A 37 -1.22 -9.18 -15.96
C PRO A 37 -1.19 -9.92 -17.31
N THR A 38 -2.36 -10.31 -17.77
CA THR A 38 -2.52 -10.97 -19.08
C THR A 38 -2.34 -10.00 -20.27
N GLN A 39 -2.48 -8.71 -20.02
CA GLN A 39 -2.25 -7.64 -21.00
C GLN A 39 -1.30 -6.62 -20.37
N GLY A 40 -0.35 -6.15 -21.15
CA GLY A 40 0.85 -5.39 -20.81
C GLY A 40 0.72 -4.31 -19.74
N GLY A 41 1.72 -3.49 -19.54
CA GLY A 41 1.69 -2.38 -18.61
C GLY A 41 2.54 -2.54 -17.37
N VAL A 42 2.98 -3.76 -17.05
CA VAL A 42 3.98 -4.01 -16.01
C VAL A 42 5.26 -4.51 -16.66
N THR A 43 6.35 -3.77 -16.45
CA THR A 43 7.69 -4.18 -16.91
C THR A 43 8.55 -4.45 -15.69
N LEU A 44 9.07 -5.66 -15.57
CA LEU A 44 9.93 -6.07 -14.46
C LEU A 44 11.35 -5.56 -14.63
N ALA A 45 12.08 -5.47 -13.52
CA ALA A 45 13.49 -5.16 -13.45
C ALA A 45 13.89 -3.86 -14.17
N VAL A 46 13.16 -2.76 -13.94
CA VAL A 46 13.37 -1.49 -14.64
C VAL A 46 13.86 -0.36 -13.75
N ILE A 47 13.27 -0.21 -12.57
CA ILE A 47 13.56 0.93 -11.70
C ILE A 47 14.53 0.52 -10.60
N PRO A 48 15.71 1.15 -10.51
CA PRO A 48 16.69 0.79 -9.49
C PRO A 48 16.16 0.98 -8.07
N PHE A 49 16.43 0.01 -7.23
CA PHE A 49 16.24 0.09 -5.81
C PHE A 49 17.52 -0.43 -5.12
N GLY A 50 18.32 0.49 -4.59
CA GLY A 50 19.58 0.12 -3.93
C GLY A 50 20.81 0.01 -4.87
N PRO A 51 21.97 -0.34 -4.30
CA PRO A 51 23.25 -0.35 -5.00
C PRO A 51 23.47 -1.59 -5.89
N GLY A 52 22.57 -2.56 -5.81
CA GLY A 52 22.69 -3.84 -6.50
C GLY A 52 21.96 -3.89 -7.83
N PRO A 53 21.96 -5.07 -8.47
CA PRO A 53 21.16 -5.32 -9.67
C PRO A 53 19.66 -5.44 -9.39
N ALA A 54 19.24 -5.38 -8.12
CA ALA A 54 17.85 -5.39 -7.74
C ALA A 54 17.11 -4.21 -8.36
N GLN A 55 16.09 -4.51 -9.15
CA GLN A 55 15.34 -3.50 -9.88
C GLN A 55 13.87 -3.78 -9.69
N ALA A 56 13.15 -2.76 -9.26
CA ALA A 56 11.72 -2.84 -9.07
C ALA A 56 10.95 -2.79 -10.40
N PRO A 57 9.71 -3.32 -10.45
CA PRO A 57 8.85 -3.22 -11.61
C PRO A 57 8.40 -1.77 -11.86
N TYR A 58 8.18 -1.47 -13.11
CA TYR A 58 7.50 -0.26 -13.57
C TYR A 58 6.06 -0.58 -13.94
N PHE A 59 5.13 0.21 -13.42
CA PHE A 59 3.71 0.22 -13.76
C PHE A 59 3.43 1.45 -14.61
N ASP A 60 2.82 1.28 -15.78
CA ASP A 60 2.61 2.36 -16.76
C ASP A 60 1.42 3.27 -16.45
N GLY A 61 0.58 2.89 -15.48
CA GLY A 61 -0.61 3.62 -15.07
C GLY A 61 -1.86 3.33 -15.91
N GLU A 62 -1.78 2.39 -16.85
CA GLU A 62 -2.97 1.95 -17.58
C GLU A 62 -3.86 1.05 -16.70
N LEU A 63 -5.16 1.05 -17.01
CA LEU A 63 -6.10 0.20 -16.29
C LEU A 63 -5.79 -1.28 -16.55
N GLY A 64 -5.72 -2.06 -15.48
CA GLY A 64 -5.37 -3.48 -15.57
C GLY A 64 -3.89 -3.79 -15.57
N SER A 65 -3.02 -2.78 -15.54
CA SER A 65 -1.57 -2.94 -15.35
C SER A 65 -1.25 -3.24 -13.89
N VAL A 66 -1.67 -4.41 -13.41
CA VAL A 66 -1.56 -4.81 -12.00
C VAL A 66 -0.97 -6.21 -11.88
N LEU A 67 -0.13 -6.41 -10.85
CA LEU A 67 0.19 -7.75 -10.39
C LEU A 67 -0.94 -8.26 -9.50
N THR A 68 -1.22 -9.56 -9.55
CA THR A 68 -2.27 -10.18 -8.76
C THR A 68 -1.68 -11.27 -7.85
N ILE A 69 -1.92 -11.17 -6.56
CA ILE A 69 -1.55 -12.15 -5.55
C ILE A 69 -2.81 -12.88 -5.12
N GLY A 70 -2.81 -14.20 -5.17
CA GLY A 70 -3.97 -15.02 -4.80
C GLY A 70 -4.47 -14.74 -3.39
N ASP A 71 -5.76 -14.98 -3.15
CA ASP A 71 -6.34 -14.84 -1.83
C ASP A 71 -5.73 -15.81 -0.82
N ASP A 72 -5.49 -15.31 0.40
CA ASP A 72 -5.15 -16.10 1.57
C ASP A 72 -5.78 -15.44 2.81
N PRO A 73 -6.41 -16.22 3.71
CA PRO A 73 -6.96 -15.70 4.96
C PRO A 73 -5.97 -14.90 5.81
N ARG A 74 -4.69 -15.18 5.67
CA ARG A 74 -3.62 -14.47 6.39
C ARG A 74 -3.36 -13.06 5.87
N TYR A 75 -3.92 -12.68 4.72
CA TYR A 75 -3.84 -11.33 4.15
C TYR A 75 -5.01 -10.45 4.56
N SER A 76 -5.96 -11.02 5.28
CA SER A 76 -7.13 -10.31 5.81
C SER A 76 -6.89 -9.88 7.25
N GLN A 77 -7.61 -8.84 7.67
CA GLN A 77 -7.71 -8.49 9.08
C GLN A 77 -8.95 -9.18 9.68
N PRO A 78 -8.84 -10.40 10.23
CA PRO A 78 -9.98 -10.98 10.89
C PRO A 78 -10.24 -10.24 12.21
N TYR A 79 -11.49 -10.22 12.60
CA TYR A 79 -12.17 -9.57 13.74
C TYR A 79 -11.38 -9.31 15.03
N LYS A 80 -10.31 -10.03 15.33
CA LYS A 80 -9.52 -9.86 16.57
C LYS A 80 -8.03 -9.71 16.34
N ASN A 81 -7.60 -9.71 15.11
CA ASN A 81 -6.19 -9.64 14.77
C ASN A 81 -5.83 -8.27 14.21
N ALA A 82 -4.60 -7.91 14.40
CA ALA A 82 -4.01 -6.76 13.71
C ALA A 82 -3.53 -7.17 12.33
N LEU A 83 -3.38 -6.19 11.45
CA LEU A 83 -2.76 -6.33 10.14
C LEU A 83 -1.75 -5.20 9.96
N THR A 84 -0.60 -5.52 9.42
CA THR A 84 0.35 -4.53 8.91
C THR A 84 0.65 -4.82 7.44
N VAL A 85 0.63 -3.79 6.61
CA VAL A 85 1.05 -3.85 5.22
C VAL A 85 2.10 -2.77 4.99
N ALA A 86 3.26 -3.14 4.46
CA ALA A 86 4.33 -2.21 4.15
C ALA A 86 4.77 -2.32 2.70
N ALA A 87 5.20 -1.20 2.13
CA ALA A 87 5.76 -1.14 0.79
C ALA A 87 6.69 0.07 0.62
N TRP A 88 7.62 -0.05 -0.30
CA TRP A 88 8.30 1.09 -0.91
C TRP A 88 7.55 1.49 -2.18
N VAL A 89 7.24 2.79 -2.32
CA VAL A 89 6.51 3.33 -3.47
C VAL A 89 7.26 4.53 -4.06
N CYS A 90 7.37 4.55 -5.38
CA CYS A 90 7.98 5.63 -6.15
C CYS A 90 6.97 6.06 -7.23
N PRO A 91 6.11 7.07 -6.99
CA PRO A 91 5.19 7.55 -7.99
C PRO A 91 5.94 8.32 -9.09
N LEU A 92 5.63 8.06 -10.34
CA LEU A 92 6.14 8.80 -11.50
C LEU A 92 5.11 9.82 -12.03
N THR A 93 3.94 9.88 -11.43
CA THR A 93 2.95 10.92 -11.59
C THR A 93 2.16 11.09 -10.29
N LEU A 94 1.62 12.28 -10.07
CA LEU A 94 0.64 12.53 -9.00
C LEU A 94 -0.78 12.69 -9.58
N ASN A 95 -0.95 12.42 -10.88
CA ASN A 95 -2.24 12.39 -11.56
C ASN A 95 -2.43 11.03 -12.24
N ASN A 96 -2.84 10.06 -11.44
CA ASN A 96 -3.02 8.68 -11.88
C ASN A 96 -4.28 8.54 -12.75
N THR A 97 -4.27 7.55 -13.64
CA THR A 97 -5.37 7.27 -14.57
C THR A 97 -6.61 6.78 -13.83
N HIS A 98 -7.79 7.22 -14.30
CA HIS A 98 -9.09 6.80 -13.79
C HIS A 98 -10.01 6.40 -14.95
N THR A 99 -10.96 5.52 -14.65
CA THR A 99 -12.08 5.27 -15.59
C THR A 99 -12.82 6.58 -15.88
N ALA A 100 -13.14 6.80 -17.14
CA ALA A 100 -13.88 8.00 -17.57
C ALA A 100 -15.15 8.18 -16.75
N GLY A 101 -15.33 9.37 -16.19
CA GLY A 101 -16.48 9.70 -15.35
C GLY A 101 -16.31 9.35 -13.86
N SER A 102 -15.23 8.70 -13.46
CA SER A 102 -14.89 8.51 -12.04
C SER A 102 -14.63 9.87 -11.38
N LYS A 103 -15.20 10.06 -10.20
CA LYS A 103 -14.90 11.22 -9.34
C LYS A 103 -13.71 10.94 -8.43
N ASP A 104 -13.14 9.75 -8.54
CA ASP A 104 -12.07 9.30 -7.66
C ASP A 104 -10.81 10.09 -7.98
N GLN A 105 -10.30 10.73 -6.97
CA GLN A 105 -9.10 11.55 -7.06
C GLN A 105 -7.94 10.87 -6.33
N PHE A 106 -7.91 9.54 -6.41
CA PHE A 106 -6.90 8.69 -5.76
C PHE A 106 -6.69 7.40 -6.54
N VAL A 107 -5.59 6.73 -6.26
CA VAL A 107 -5.31 5.36 -6.70
C VAL A 107 -5.03 4.48 -5.48
N HIS A 108 -5.62 3.29 -5.43
CA HIS A 108 -5.16 2.23 -4.55
C HIS A 108 -3.96 1.57 -5.23
N TYR A 109 -2.76 1.85 -4.79
CA TYR A 109 -1.58 1.23 -5.39
C TYR A 109 -1.30 -0.17 -4.86
N ILE A 110 -1.86 -0.53 -3.70
CA ILE A 110 -1.96 -1.90 -3.18
C ILE A 110 -3.31 -2.03 -2.48
N GLU A 111 -4.09 -3.05 -2.83
CA GLU A 111 -5.36 -3.33 -2.15
C GLU A 111 -5.67 -4.81 -2.09
N LYS A 112 -6.49 -5.23 -1.13
CA LYS A 112 -7.17 -6.52 -1.12
C LYS A 112 -8.65 -6.30 -1.32
N ALA A 113 -9.19 -6.79 -2.45
CA ALA A 113 -10.56 -6.50 -2.84
C ALA A 113 -11.17 -7.60 -3.71
N VAL A 114 -12.50 -7.72 -3.68
CA VAL A 114 -13.30 -8.52 -4.62
C VAL A 114 -13.88 -7.59 -5.69
N GLY A 115 -13.40 -7.73 -6.92
CA GLY A 115 -13.96 -6.96 -8.05
C GLY A 115 -13.72 -5.46 -7.99
N ALA A 116 -14.46 -4.73 -8.81
CA ALA A 116 -14.15 -3.33 -9.15
C ALA A 116 -14.67 -2.28 -8.17
N SER A 117 -14.87 -2.49 -6.89
CA SER A 117 -15.13 -1.30 -6.07
C SER A 117 -15.97 -1.43 -4.80
N THR A 118 -16.64 -2.53 -4.55
CA THR A 118 -17.58 -2.56 -3.42
C THR A 118 -17.11 -3.41 -2.24
N ASP A 119 -16.16 -4.29 -2.47
CA ASP A 119 -15.72 -5.26 -1.46
C ASP A 119 -14.21 -5.20 -1.23
N THR A 120 -13.70 -4.00 -0.96
CA THR A 120 -12.31 -3.79 -0.52
C THR A 120 -12.21 -4.10 0.97
N GLU A 121 -11.23 -4.92 1.35
CA GLU A 121 -10.93 -5.18 2.76
C GLU A 121 -10.01 -4.09 3.32
N TRP A 122 -8.94 -3.80 2.61
CA TRP A 122 -7.99 -2.76 2.96
C TRP A 122 -7.27 -2.21 1.73
N ALA A 123 -6.76 -1.00 1.83
CA ALA A 123 -6.00 -0.38 0.74
C ALA A 123 -4.95 0.62 1.24
N LEU A 124 -3.78 0.59 0.61
CA LEU A 124 -2.83 1.68 0.59
C LEU A 124 -3.13 2.58 -0.61
N ARG A 125 -3.30 3.87 -0.36
CA ARG A 125 -3.83 4.82 -1.33
C ARG A 125 -2.92 6.05 -1.47
N LEU A 126 -2.87 6.57 -2.69
CA LEU A 126 -2.27 7.87 -3.02
C LEU A 126 -3.35 8.76 -3.63
N TYR A 127 -3.55 9.95 -3.06
CA TYR A 127 -4.44 10.95 -3.63
C TYR A 127 -3.75 11.70 -4.77
N ASN A 128 -4.52 11.94 -5.84
CA ASN A 128 -4.05 12.73 -6.98
C ASN A 128 -3.84 14.20 -6.59
N GLU A 129 -2.95 14.87 -7.32
CA GLU A 129 -2.66 16.29 -7.14
C GLU A 129 -3.90 17.19 -7.34
N ILE A 130 -4.82 16.76 -8.21
CA ILE A 130 -6.09 17.46 -8.47
C ILE A 130 -7.09 17.36 -7.31
N ASN A 131 -6.85 16.52 -6.30
CA ASN A 131 -7.73 16.46 -5.14
C ASN A 131 -7.65 17.76 -4.35
N PRO A 132 -8.77 18.46 -4.13
CA PRO A 132 -8.74 19.84 -3.59
C PRO A 132 -8.30 19.91 -2.14
N THR A 133 -8.39 18.83 -1.38
CA THR A 133 -8.12 18.83 0.07
C THR A 133 -7.03 17.87 0.50
N ARG A 134 -6.74 16.85 -0.33
CA ARG A 134 -5.87 15.71 0.03
C ARG A 134 -4.78 15.45 -1.00
N HIS A 135 -4.50 16.43 -1.86
CA HIS A 135 -3.56 16.29 -2.97
C HIS A 135 -2.20 15.72 -2.53
N SER A 136 -1.71 14.75 -3.28
CA SER A 136 -0.40 14.12 -3.10
C SER A 136 -0.17 13.47 -1.74
N ARG A 137 -1.24 12.97 -1.09
CA ARG A 137 -1.18 12.35 0.24
C ARG A 137 -1.32 10.85 0.18
N LEU A 138 -0.64 10.21 1.11
CA LEU A 138 -0.77 8.78 1.38
C LEU A 138 -1.91 8.56 2.39
N SER A 139 -2.59 7.43 2.27
CA SER A 139 -3.56 6.98 3.26
C SER A 139 -3.61 5.47 3.34
N PHE A 140 -4.11 4.96 4.45
CA PHE A 140 -4.42 3.55 4.66
C PHE A 140 -5.87 3.42 5.12
N TYR A 141 -6.59 2.49 4.51
CA TYR A 141 -8.00 2.26 4.76
C TYR A 141 -8.26 0.80 5.09
N THR A 142 -9.22 0.57 5.97
CA THR A 142 -9.92 -0.70 6.12
C THR A 142 -11.41 -0.47 5.90
N PHE A 143 -12.12 -1.48 5.36
CA PHE A 143 -13.50 -1.35 4.93
C PHE A 143 -14.35 -2.52 5.43
N ASN A 144 -15.68 -2.32 5.42
CA ASN A 144 -16.65 -3.40 5.52
C ASN A 144 -16.85 -4.03 4.16
N LEU A 145 -16.84 -5.36 4.05
CA LEU A 145 -17.01 -6.08 2.78
C LEU A 145 -18.43 -6.04 2.22
N SER A 146 -19.40 -5.96 3.09
CA SER A 146 -20.79 -5.75 2.71
C SER A 146 -21.35 -4.70 3.63
N PRO A 147 -21.88 -3.59 3.12
CA PRO A 147 -22.53 -2.64 4.00
C PRO A 147 -23.62 -3.39 4.76
N PRO A 148 -23.61 -3.39 6.09
CA PRO A 148 -24.73 -3.87 6.83
C PRO A 148 -25.96 -3.07 6.38
N THR A 149 -27.02 -3.76 6.04
CA THR A 149 -28.27 -3.11 5.65
C THR A 149 -28.72 -2.24 6.81
N GLY A 150 -28.43 -0.95 6.77
CA GLY A 150 -29.16 -0.03 7.60
C GLY A 150 -28.46 1.16 8.23
N GLU A 151 -27.24 1.21 8.62
CA GLU A 151 -26.72 2.41 9.29
C GLU A 151 -25.21 2.69 9.12
N ASP A 152 -24.42 1.75 8.71
CA ASP A 152 -22.98 1.94 8.55
C ASP A 152 -22.55 1.66 7.11
N GLU A 153 -22.97 2.48 6.17
CA GLU A 153 -22.28 2.62 4.87
C GLU A 153 -20.87 3.22 5.07
N GLY A 154 -20.28 2.93 6.23
CA GLY A 154 -19.02 3.49 6.61
C GLY A 154 -17.93 3.01 5.68
N ASN A 155 -17.30 3.94 5.01
CA ASN A 155 -16.15 3.72 4.15
C ASN A 155 -14.89 3.28 4.90
N GLY A 156 -15.03 2.69 6.06
CA GLY A 156 -13.94 2.18 6.85
C GLY A 156 -13.22 3.21 7.72
N SER A 157 -12.15 2.80 8.33
CA SER A 157 -11.25 3.65 9.10
C SER A 157 -10.07 4.05 8.23
N TYR A 158 -9.62 5.30 8.31
CA TYR A 158 -8.45 5.74 7.59
C TYR A 158 -7.61 6.70 8.39
N MET A 159 -6.35 6.77 8.05
CA MET A 159 -5.46 7.83 8.48
C MET A 159 -4.76 8.40 7.26
N GLU A 160 -4.79 9.71 7.11
CA GLU A 160 -4.07 10.43 6.07
C GLU A 160 -2.75 10.96 6.60
N TYR A 161 -1.72 10.80 5.79
CA TYR A 161 -0.43 11.39 6.07
C TYR A 161 -0.35 12.78 5.41
N GLY A 162 0.15 13.77 6.14
CA GLY A 162 0.46 15.10 5.59
C GLY A 162 -0.61 16.19 5.78
N VAL A 163 -1.73 15.91 6.46
CA VAL A 163 -2.79 16.94 6.65
C VAL A 163 -2.52 17.85 7.84
N SER A 164 -2.11 17.30 8.95
CA SER A 164 -1.84 18.03 10.19
C SER A 164 -0.73 17.35 10.97
N SER A 165 0.04 16.50 10.32
CA SER A 165 1.21 15.87 10.89
C SER A 165 2.37 16.86 10.93
N ASN A 166 3.38 16.55 11.72
CA ASN A 166 4.64 17.32 11.71
C ASN A 166 5.35 17.24 10.35
N ASP A 167 5.04 16.24 9.54
CA ASP A 167 5.48 16.15 8.17
C ASP A 167 4.34 16.58 7.24
N GLN A 168 4.43 17.76 6.72
CA GLN A 168 3.49 18.31 5.74
C GLN A 168 4.01 18.15 4.30
N THR A 169 5.09 17.42 4.11
CA THR A 169 5.64 17.20 2.77
C THR A 169 4.79 16.21 2.00
N PRO A 170 4.25 16.59 0.86
CA PRO A 170 3.57 15.67 -0.03
C PRO A 170 4.57 14.63 -0.57
N VAL A 171 4.04 13.57 -1.14
CA VAL A 171 4.85 12.60 -1.90
C VAL A 171 5.40 13.30 -3.14
N GLU A 172 6.67 13.07 -3.43
CA GLU A 172 7.34 13.68 -4.58
C GLU A 172 7.48 12.66 -5.73
N VAL A 173 7.26 13.16 -6.96
CA VAL A 173 7.46 12.36 -8.18
C VAL A 173 8.92 11.91 -8.30
N GLY A 174 9.11 10.63 -8.62
CA GLY A 174 10.43 10.04 -8.83
C GLY A 174 11.23 9.77 -7.57
N LYS A 175 10.63 9.95 -6.39
CA LYS A 175 11.29 9.63 -5.11
C LYS A 175 10.65 8.43 -4.44
N TRP A 176 11.48 7.53 -3.96
CA TRP A 176 11.06 6.41 -3.14
C TRP A 176 10.61 6.89 -1.75
N VAL A 177 9.48 6.38 -1.31
CA VAL A 177 8.97 6.57 0.05
C VAL A 177 8.58 5.22 0.64
N PHE A 178 8.96 4.98 1.88
CA PHE A 178 8.53 3.82 2.65
C PHE A 178 7.21 4.12 3.34
N VAL A 179 6.23 3.24 3.17
CA VAL A 179 4.88 3.40 3.70
C VAL A 179 4.49 2.15 4.47
N VAL A 180 3.94 2.34 5.67
CA VAL A 180 3.37 1.26 6.48
C VAL A 180 1.96 1.65 6.89
N GLY A 181 0.99 0.81 6.52
CA GLY A 181 -0.38 0.88 6.99
C GLY A 181 -0.63 -0.22 8.02
N GLU A 182 -1.17 0.14 9.16
CA GLU A 182 -1.50 -0.80 10.23
C GLU A 182 -2.97 -0.67 10.60
N ALA A 183 -3.63 -1.81 10.76
CA ALA A 183 -4.97 -1.89 11.30
C ALA A 183 -4.92 -2.56 12.67
N GLU A 184 -5.38 -1.85 13.69
CA GLU A 184 -5.48 -2.36 15.05
C GLU A 184 -6.60 -3.40 15.16
N PRO A 185 -6.52 -4.34 16.13
CA PRO A 185 -7.62 -5.23 16.39
C PRO A 185 -8.91 -4.46 16.68
N TRP A 186 -10.03 -4.97 16.19
CA TRP A 186 -11.32 -4.38 16.51
C TRP A 186 -11.65 -4.46 18.01
N PHE A 187 -12.06 -3.33 18.58
CA PHE A 187 -12.45 -3.24 19.98
C PHE A 187 -13.97 -3.07 20.11
N PRO A 188 -14.68 -4.08 20.66
CA PRO A 188 -16.14 -4.05 20.78
C PRO A 188 -16.70 -2.83 21.51
N ARG A 189 -15.93 -2.22 22.39
CA ARG A 189 -16.40 -1.09 23.21
C ARG A 189 -16.56 0.20 22.41
N ASN A 190 -15.81 0.36 21.32
CA ASN A 190 -15.82 1.57 20.51
C ASN A 190 -16.40 1.33 19.12
N ASN A 191 -16.72 0.10 18.77
CA ASN A 191 -17.21 -0.31 17.46
C ASN A 191 -16.35 0.20 16.29
N THR A 192 -15.04 0.28 16.50
CA THR A 192 -14.09 0.89 15.55
C THR A 192 -12.81 0.10 15.44
N THR A 193 -12.26 0.07 14.24
CA THR A 193 -10.88 -0.36 13.97
C THR A 193 -10.01 0.87 13.80
N GLY A 194 -8.94 0.98 14.59
CA GLY A 194 -7.95 2.04 14.41
C GLY A 194 -7.05 1.73 13.22
N CYS A 195 -6.83 2.73 12.36
CA CYS A 195 -5.80 2.69 11.34
C CYS A 195 -4.63 3.59 11.74
N ILE A 196 -3.41 3.10 11.51
CA ILE A 196 -2.16 3.83 11.74
C ILE A 196 -1.44 3.89 10.40
N LEU A 197 -0.85 5.03 10.09
CA LEU A 197 -0.04 5.22 8.90
C LEU A 197 1.33 5.75 9.27
N TRP A 198 2.36 5.14 8.68
CA TRP A 198 3.73 5.60 8.79
C TRP A 198 4.25 5.99 7.42
N LYS A 199 5.02 7.05 7.37
CA LYS A 199 5.85 7.42 6.23
C LYS A 199 7.28 7.47 6.69
N GLN A 200 8.12 6.61 6.10
CA GLN A 200 9.45 6.38 6.64
C GLN A 200 9.35 5.80 8.06
N ASP A 201 9.98 6.40 9.04
CA ASP A 201 9.91 6.01 10.46
C ASP A 201 9.07 6.98 11.31
N VAL A 202 8.30 7.85 10.65
CA VAL A 202 7.44 8.83 11.31
C VAL A 202 5.98 8.42 11.22
N GLN A 203 5.37 8.20 12.38
CA GLN A 203 3.94 7.93 12.48
C GLN A 203 3.14 9.19 12.21
N ALA A 204 2.13 9.10 11.34
CA ALA A 204 1.18 10.17 11.13
C ALA A 204 0.43 10.47 12.43
N GLN A 205 0.41 11.73 12.84
CA GLN A 205 -0.27 12.14 14.05
C GLN A 205 -1.77 12.30 13.78
N ARG A 206 -2.57 11.87 14.75
CA ARG A 206 -4.01 12.17 14.81
C ARG A 206 -4.16 13.62 15.27
N VAL A 207 -4.21 14.58 14.37
CA VAL A 207 -4.26 15.98 14.76
C VAL A 207 -5.68 16.53 14.80
N ASP A 208 -6.57 15.97 13.99
CA ASP A 208 -7.98 16.44 13.94
C ASP A 208 -8.94 15.25 13.92
N ALA A 209 -9.97 15.32 14.78
CA ALA A 209 -11.07 14.36 14.78
C ALA A 209 -11.78 14.30 13.43
N ASP A 210 -11.80 15.39 12.68
CA ASP A 210 -12.43 15.47 11.36
C ASP A 210 -11.67 14.74 10.23
N LYS A 211 -10.46 14.29 10.50
CA LYS A 211 -9.60 13.61 9.52
C LYS A 211 -9.29 12.16 9.89
N TYR A 212 -9.76 11.74 11.02
CA TYR A 212 -9.77 10.38 11.49
C TYR A 212 -11.21 9.90 11.59
N PHE A 213 -11.71 9.33 10.50
CA PHE A 213 -13.04 8.72 10.53
C PHE A 213 -12.88 7.30 11.03
N THR A 214 -13.41 7.05 12.22
CA THR A 214 -13.71 5.70 12.68
C THR A 214 -15.18 5.44 12.39
N TYR A 215 -15.44 4.88 11.24
CA TYR A 215 -16.74 4.25 11.04
C TYR A 215 -16.74 2.89 11.74
N GLY A 216 -17.89 2.36 12.05
CA GLY A 216 -18.05 1.03 12.61
C GLY A 216 -17.58 -0.06 11.66
N VAL A 217 -16.27 -0.09 11.37
CA VAL A 217 -15.68 -1.12 10.52
C VAL A 217 -15.58 -2.40 11.30
N HIS A 218 -16.27 -3.41 10.83
CA HIS A 218 -16.12 -4.78 11.28
C HIS A 218 -15.24 -5.50 10.27
N PRO A 219 -13.93 -5.65 10.54
CA PRO A 219 -13.03 -6.33 9.63
C PRO A 219 -13.55 -7.74 9.31
N GLN A 220 -13.65 -8.02 8.04
CA GLN A 220 -14.13 -9.31 7.53
C GLN A 220 -13.08 -9.90 6.61
N GLN A 221 -13.08 -11.22 6.55
CA GLN A 221 -12.28 -11.93 5.56
C GLN A 221 -13.09 -12.08 4.28
N GLY A 222 -12.61 -11.52 3.19
CA GLY A 222 -13.17 -11.70 1.86
C GLY A 222 -12.30 -12.60 0.98
N PRO A 223 -12.86 -13.14 -0.10
CA PRO A 223 -12.15 -14.01 -1.03
C PRO A 223 -11.37 -13.24 -2.11
N GLY A 224 -11.20 -11.93 -1.95
CA GLY A 224 -10.54 -11.09 -2.95
C GLY A 224 -9.03 -11.26 -2.97
N PRO A 225 -8.40 -11.19 -4.15
CA PRO A 225 -6.96 -11.17 -4.28
C PRO A 225 -6.38 -9.84 -3.78
N ILE A 226 -5.05 -9.80 -3.62
CA ILE A 226 -4.33 -8.54 -3.52
C ILE A 226 -3.98 -8.09 -4.94
N THR A 227 -4.24 -6.83 -5.26
CA THR A 227 -3.74 -6.17 -6.47
C THR A 227 -2.65 -5.17 -6.12
N VAL A 228 -1.63 -5.10 -6.97
CA VAL A 228 -0.46 -4.24 -6.83
C VAL A 228 -0.29 -3.45 -8.12
N GLY A 229 -0.24 -2.12 -8.05
CA GLY A 229 -0.12 -1.24 -9.22
C GLY A 229 -1.42 -0.57 -9.63
N GLY A 230 -2.48 -0.69 -8.84
CA GLY A 230 -3.76 -0.08 -9.13
C GLY A 230 -4.94 -0.97 -8.79
N MET A 231 -6.10 -0.55 -9.22
CA MET A 231 -7.36 -1.28 -9.15
C MET A 231 -8.02 -1.28 -10.54
N GLN A 232 -9.14 -1.97 -10.70
CA GLN A 232 -9.81 -2.05 -12.02
C GLN A 232 -10.23 -0.69 -12.61
N THR A 233 -10.41 0.32 -11.76
CA THR A 233 -10.89 1.66 -12.15
C THR A 233 -9.81 2.73 -12.11
N THR A 234 -8.66 2.42 -11.56
CA THR A 234 -7.53 3.35 -11.46
C THR A 234 -6.20 2.64 -11.68
N GLY A 235 -5.30 3.22 -12.46
CA GLY A 235 -3.96 2.70 -12.71
C GLY A 235 -2.89 3.55 -12.03
N PHE A 236 -1.99 2.92 -11.29
CA PHE A 236 -0.85 3.57 -10.67
C PHE A 236 0.30 3.66 -11.66
N LYS A 237 0.81 4.87 -11.89
CA LYS A 237 2.03 5.07 -12.69
C LYS A 237 3.22 5.30 -11.77
N GLY A 238 4.13 4.33 -11.76
CA GLY A 238 5.28 4.39 -10.87
C GLY A 238 5.93 3.04 -10.65
N SER A 239 6.57 2.87 -9.50
CA SER A 239 7.25 1.65 -9.12
C SER A 239 6.92 1.29 -7.67
N LEU A 240 6.90 -0.01 -7.38
CA LEU A 240 6.67 -0.58 -6.06
C LEU A 240 7.75 -1.62 -5.78
N ALA A 241 8.20 -1.70 -4.54
CA ALA A 241 9.20 -2.67 -4.13
C ALA A 241 8.97 -3.10 -2.67
N HIS A 242 9.48 -4.27 -2.33
CA HIS A 242 9.53 -4.77 -0.95
C HIS A 242 8.18 -4.71 -0.24
N ILE A 243 7.16 -5.31 -0.85
CA ILE A 243 5.83 -5.42 -0.24
C ILE A 243 5.86 -6.55 0.79
N ALA A 244 5.39 -6.28 2.00
CA ALA A 244 5.30 -7.28 3.05
C ALA A 244 4.05 -7.13 3.89
N ILE A 245 3.57 -8.26 4.44
CA ILE A 245 2.35 -8.34 5.25
C ILE A 245 2.66 -9.07 6.55
N TRP A 246 2.12 -8.58 7.66
CA TRP A 246 2.18 -9.20 8.98
C TRP A 246 0.79 -9.29 9.60
N ASN A 247 0.51 -10.38 10.30
CA ASN A 247 -0.72 -10.56 11.09
C ASN A 247 -0.57 -10.02 12.52
N ARG A 248 0.14 -8.92 12.66
CA ARG A 248 0.37 -8.19 13.89
C ARG A 248 0.72 -6.74 13.57
N LEU A 249 0.72 -5.89 14.57
CA LEU A 249 1.34 -4.58 14.46
C LEU A 249 2.88 -4.73 14.51
N LEU A 250 3.57 -3.90 13.77
CA LEU A 250 5.01 -3.70 13.93
C LEU A 250 5.26 -2.68 15.05
N SER A 251 6.33 -2.87 15.77
CA SER A 251 6.83 -1.84 16.68
C SER A 251 7.50 -0.71 15.90
N ALA A 252 7.51 0.51 16.46
CA ALA A 252 8.23 1.63 15.89
C ALA A 252 9.72 1.32 15.61
N ALA A 253 10.35 0.48 16.44
CA ALA A 253 11.73 0.06 16.26
C ALA A 253 11.91 -0.86 15.04
N GLU A 254 10.97 -1.77 14.79
CA GLU A 254 10.99 -2.62 13.59
C GLU A 254 10.79 -1.77 12.32
N ILE A 255 9.84 -0.85 12.33
CA ILE A 255 9.59 0.08 11.22
C ILE A 255 10.84 0.94 10.94
N ALA A 256 11.44 1.52 11.98
CA ALA A 256 12.66 2.32 11.84
C ALA A 256 13.85 1.48 11.33
N SER A 257 13.95 0.21 11.72
CA SER A 257 14.99 -0.70 11.22
C SER A 257 14.83 -0.96 9.72
N ILE A 258 13.61 -1.27 9.27
CA ILE A 258 13.31 -1.49 7.84
C ILE A 258 13.57 -0.22 7.03
N TRP A 259 13.10 0.94 7.53
CA TRP A 259 13.35 2.23 6.90
C TRP A 259 14.84 2.53 6.77
N THR A 260 15.60 2.39 7.85
CA THR A 260 17.05 2.68 7.86
C THR A 260 17.81 1.80 6.87
N ALA A 261 17.46 0.51 6.79
CA ALA A 261 18.06 -0.41 5.84
C ALA A 261 17.78 0.00 4.39
N GLY A 262 16.51 0.29 4.04
CA GLY A 262 16.13 0.69 2.71
C GLY A 262 16.65 2.08 2.33
N ALA A 263 16.69 3.04 3.26
CA ALA A 263 17.30 4.35 3.03
C ALA A 263 18.81 4.25 2.75
N SER A 264 19.49 3.33 3.42
CA SER A 264 20.89 3.01 3.12
C SER A 264 21.07 2.42 1.73
N ASP A 265 20.19 1.51 1.33
CA ASP A 265 20.22 0.94 -0.01
C ASP A 265 19.96 2.03 -1.06
N LEU A 266 18.97 2.90 -0.86
CA LEU A 266 18.62 3.99 -1.78
C LEU A 266 19.73 5.06 -1.90
N SER A 267 20.46 5.37 -0.82
CA SER A 267 21.55 6.35 -0.87
C SER A 267 22.68 5.95 -1.82
N ASN A 268 22.79 4.66 -2.11
CA ASN A 268 23.76 4.09 -3.03
C ASN A 268 23.19 3.78 -4.42
N THR A 269 21.91 4.15 -4.66
CA THR A 269 21.27 3.96 -5.97
C THR A 269 21.75 5.02 -6.95
N PRO A 270 22.18 4.67 -8.17
CA PRO A 270 22.49 5.66 -9.19
C PRO A 270 21.27 6.54 -9.48
N MET A 271 21.46 7.85 -9.51
CA MET A 271 20.36 8.76 -9.88
C MET A 271 19.89 8.45 -11.31
N TYR A 272 18.62 8.11 -11.43
CA TYR A 272 17.99 7.88 -12.73
C TYR A 272 17.80 9.21 -13.44
N HIS A 273 18.44 9.37 -14.59
CA HIS A 273 18.13 10.44 -15.51
C HIS A 273 16.89 10.03 -16.34
N SER A 274 15.78 10.66 -16.01
CA SER A 274 14.52 10.80 -16.79
C SER A 274 14.21 9.74 -17.85
N TYR A 275 13.20 8.93 -17.59
CA TYR A 275 12.33 8.46 -18.67
C TYR A 275 11.41 9.61 -19.07
N THR A 276 11.75 10.30 -20.14
CA THR A 276 10.86 11.19 -20.88
C THR A 276 10.07 10.40 -21.90
#